data_5d9926f7e061bf23774f6deabfda66c5
#
_entry.id   5d9926f7e061bf23774f6deabfda66c5
#
_cell.length_a   1.000
_cell.length_b   1.000
_cell.length_c   1.000
_cell.angle_alpha   90.00
_cell.angle_beta   90.00
_cell.angle_gamma   90.00
#
_symmetry.space_group_name_H-M   'P 1'
#
loop_
_entity.id
_entity.type
_entity.pdbx_description
1 polymer ?
#
loop_
_entity_poly.entity_id
_entity_poly.type
_entity_poly.pdbx_seq_one_letter_code
_entity_poly.pdbx_strand_id
1 'polypeptide(L)'
;MNEIYNDSYLLRDPQLGDVCFINGKSSYDFNADLIEYEPVQLTITNDLIKKIGRNSYIINQYKNNDNGITLRFYVGGTTKQQAQINYNLLIREFQKDIITIVISDTEFEYVGILKSVNVTDTKVQFYYLVEATLVAIKRLPAKFLQFDEWDENNGEEIDNAGIIESGLMIAIKNDLTSEEIEVGLYDIGSNTPYYTMSITNADDYAYHVIDGFNGRVLRGTIPEGIFLDPNDEEFSTYQNNFANTVLYDFPRLKVGQTKISIIGGIDEVILKTYPLFLV
;
A
#
# COMPACT_ATOMS: atom_id res chain seq x y z
N MET A 1 0.25 -14.41 -31.56
CA MET A 1 -0.03 -13.28 -30.67
C MET A 1 -0.54 -12.19 -31.57
N ASN A 2 -1.83 -11.96 -31.57
CA ASN A 2 -2.43 -10.98 -32.48
C ASN A 2 -2.12 -9.61 -31.91
N GLU A 3 -1.49 -8.79 -32.70
CA GLU A 3 -1.39 -7.37 -32.45
C GLU A 3 -2.80 -6.80 -32.33
N ILE A 4 -3.22 -6.55 -31.11
CA ILE A 4 -4.52 -5.98 -30.79
C ILE A 4 -4.53 -4.50 -31.14
N TYR A 5 -3.36 -3.91 -31.26
CA TYR A 5 -3.16 -2.52 -31.57
C TYR A 5 -3.13 -2.29 -33.07
N ASN A 6 -4.19 -1.70 -33.54
CA ASN A 6 -4.15 -1.04 -34.81
C ASN A 6 -4.01 0.45 -34.52
N ASP A 7 -2.89 1.04 -34.89
CA ASP A 7 -2.53 2.45 -34.65
C ASP A 7 -3.62 3.45 -35.08
N SER A 8 -4.55 3.01 -35.90
CA SER A 8 -5.65 3.81 -36.37
C SER A 8 -6.71 4.17 -35.30
N TYR A 9 -6.67 3.52 -34.13
CA TYR A 9 -7.60 3.83 -33.02
C TYR A 9 -7.08 4.84 -32.05
N LEU A 10 -5.79 4.94 -31.97
CA LEU A 10 -5.15 5.86 -31.07
C LEU A 10 -5.04 7.20 -31.76
N LEU A 11 -6.09 8.00 -31.65
CA LEU A 11 -6.11 9.39 -32.08
C LEU A 11 -5.16 10.26 -31.25
N ARG A 12 -4.24 9.62 -30.53
CA ARG A 12 -3.38 10.32 -29.62
C ARG A 12 -1.93 10.27 -30.05
N ASP A 13 -1.26 11.33 -29.71
CA ASP A 13 0.18 11.38 -29.65
C ASP A 13 0.64 10.54 -28.43
N PRO A 14 1.39 9.44 -28.62
CA PRO A 14 1.93 8.66 -27.51
C PRO A 14 2.80 9.46 -26.54
N GLN A 15 3.25 10.65 -26.95
CA GLN A 15 4.05 11.55 -26.13
C GLN A 15 3.19 12.45 -25.23
N LEU A 16 1.88 12.54 -25.45
CA LEU A 16 0.97 13.44 -24.75
C LEU A 16 -0.12 12.74 -23.93
N GLY A 17 -0.19 11.41 -23.98
CA GLY A 17 -1.24 10.68 -23.30
C GLY A 17 -0.80 10.13 -21.96
N ASP A 18 -1.63 10.31 -20.94
CA ASP A 18 -1.44 9.69 -19.64
C ASP A 18 -1.53 8.19 -19.79
N VAL A 19 -0.49 7.48 -19.37
CA VAL A 19 -0.50 6.03 -19.30
C VAL A 19 -1.01 5.63 -17.93
N CYS A 20 -2.07 4.82 -17.90
CA CYS A 20 -2.62 4.26 -16.68
C CYS A 20 -2.20 2.79 -16.57
N PHE A 21 -1.60 2.43 -15.46
CA PHE A 21 -1.29 1.04 -15.12
C PHE A 21 -2.29 0.54 -14.09
N ILE A 22 -2.89 -0.61 -14.37
CA ILE A 22 -3.88 -1.26 -13.50
C ILE A 22 -3.28 -2.60 -13.10
N ASN A 23 -2.95 -2.76 -11.82
CA ASN A 23 -2.28 -3.96 -11.31
C ASN A 23 -1.00 -4.31 -12.09
N GLY A 24 -0.21 -3.29 -12.44
CA GLY A 24 1.03 -3.42 -13.20
C GLY A 24 0.87 -3.63 -14.71
N LYS A 25 -0.36 -3.69 -15.23
CA LYS A 25 -0.64 -3.79 -16.68
C LYS A 25 -1.00 -2.44 -17.25
N SER A 26 -0.43 -2.10 -18.40
CA SER A 26 -0.81 -0.88 -19.10
C SER A 26 -2.27 -0.93 -19.55
N SER A 27 -2.98 0.20 -19.46
CA SER A 27 -4.34 0.32 -20.02
C SER A 27 -4.37 0.02 -21.52
N TYR A 28 -3.24 0.22 -22.21
CA TYR A 28 -3.08 -0.11 -23.64
C TYR A 28 -3.15 -1.59 -23.94
N ASP A 29 -2.78 -2.47 -22.99
CA ASP A 29 -2.92 -3.93 -23.14
C ASP A 29 -4.39 -4.33 -23.35
N PHE A 30 -5.32 -3.43 -23.00
CA PHE A 30 -6.75 -3.58 -23.17
C PHE A 30 -7.32 -2.71 -24.30
N ASN A 31 -6.48 -2.05 -25.08
CA ASN A 31 -6.86 -1.00 -26.03
C ASN A 31 -7.79 0.04 -25.39
N ALA A 32 -7.40 0.47 -24.18
CA ALA A 32 -8.13 1.40 -23.35
C ALA A 32 -7.31 2.69 -23.15
N ASP A 33 -7.92 3.80 -23.55
CA ASP A 33 -7.38 5.14 -23.36
C ASP A 33 -8.00 5.77 -22.12
N LEU A 34 -7.18 6.11 -21.13
CA LEU A 34 -7.62 6.91 -20.00
C LEU A 34 -7.93 8.34 -20.50
N ILE A 35 -9.19 8.76 -20.42
CA ILE A 35 -9.62 10.08 -20.87
C ILE A 35 -9.78 11.06 -19.73
N GLU A 36 -10.04 10.55 -18.53
CA GLU A 36 -10.28 11.36 -17.35
C GLU A 36 -10.09 10.52 -16.09
N TYR A 37 -9.54 11.15 -15.06
CA TYR A 37 -9.60 10.64 -13.70
C TYR A 37 -10.01 11.76 -12.74
N GLU A 38 -10.92 11.44 -11.86
CA GLU A 38 -11.44 12.38 -10.87
C GLU A 38 -11.25 11.79 -9.46
N PRO A 39 -10.51 12.47 -8.57
CA PRO A 39 -10.57 12.16 -7.15
C PRO A 39 -11.99 12.37 -6.64
N VAL A 40 -12.54 11.40 -5.93
CA VAL A 40 -13.84 11.58 -5.27
C VAL A 40 -13.65 12.51 -4.09
N GLN A 41 -14.40 13.61 -4.03
CA GLN A 41 -14.26 14.63 -2.99
C GLN A 41 -14.49 14.03 -1.61
N LEU A 42 -13.60 14.38 -0.72
CA LEU A 42 -13.61 13.96 0.67
C LEU A 42 -14.78 14.62 1.40
N THR A 43 -15.75 13.83 1.83
CA THR A 43 -16.73 14.27 2.82
C THR A 43 -16.31 13.75 4.20
N ILE A 44 -15.67 14.60 4.98
CA ILE A 44 -15.34 14.27 6.38
C ILE A 44 -16.62 14.45 7.20
N THR A 45 -17.24 13.35 7.61
CA THR A 45 -18.33 13.37 8.56
C THR A 45 -17.79 13.01 9.95
N ASN A 46 -17.73 13.99 10.83
CA ASN A 46 -17.36 13.76 12.22
C ASN A 46 -18.62 13.38 13.02
N ASP A 47 -18.74 12.14 13.44
CA ASP A 47 -19.74 11.74 14.43
C ASP A 47 -19.27 12.16 15.82
N LEU A 48 -19.80 13.28 16.29
CA LEU A 48 -19.54 13.78 17.65
C LEU A 48 -20.52 13.10 18.63
N ILE A 49 -20.02 12.21 19.46
CA ILE A 49 -20.79 11.63 20.54
C ILE A 49 -20.58 12.47 21.81
N LYS A 50 -21.65 13.11 22.27
CA LYS A 50 -21.66 13.82 23.55
C LYS A 50 -21.73 12.81 24.68
N LYS A 51 -20.71 12.69 25.52
CA LYS A 51 -20.76 11.89 26.74
C LYS A 51 -21.74 12.53 27.70
N ILE A 52 -22.73 11.74 28.18
CA ILE A 52 -23.68 12.17 29.22
C ILE A 52 -22.89 12.52 30.47
N GLY A 53 -23.07 13.74 30.98
CA GLY A 53 -22.43 14.24 32.20
C GLY A 53 -21.06 14.92 32.05
N ARG A 54 -20.55 15.11 30.84
CA ARG A 54 -19.35 15.91 30.58
C ARG A 54 -19.54 16.87 29.41
N ASN A 55 -18.98 18.07 29.52
CA ASN A 55 -18.97 19.05 28.42
C ASN A 55 -17.92 18.73 27.34
N SER A 56 -17.53 17.48 27.19
CA SER A 56 -16.55 17.01 26.20
C SER A 56 -17.20 16.10 25.20
N TYR A 57 -16.85 16.29 23.93
CA TYR A 57 -17.23 15.41 22.84
C TYR A 57 -16.12 14.39 22.60
N ILE A 58 -16.47 13.15 22.31
CA ILE A 58 -15.54 12.16 21.79
C ILE A 58 -15.80 12.05 20.30
N ILE A 59 -14.76 12.28 19.50
CA ILE A 59 -14.79 11.98 18.07
C ILE A 59 -14.71 10.45 17.98
N ASN A 60 -15.83 9.82 17.64
CA ASN A 60 -15.93 8.35 17.75
C ASN A 60 -15.42 7.61 16.52
N GLN A 61 -15.37 8.22 15.37
CA GLN A 61 -14.76 7.69 14.14
C GLN A 61 -14.68 8.79 13.07
N TYR A 62 -13.56 8.84 12.38
CA TYR A 62 -13.53 9.40 11.04
C TYR A 62 -14.20 8.37 10.11
N LYS A 63 -15.49 8.53 9.83
CA LYS A 63 -16.10 7.85 8.70
C LYS A 63 -15.68 8.62 7.46
N ASN A 64 -14.59 8.24 6.86
CA ASN A 64 -14.29 8.58 5.47
C ASN A 64 -15.26 7.78 4.58
N ASN A 65 -16.48 8.25 4.48
CA ASN A 65 -17.40 7.76 3.47
C ASN A 65 -16.98 8.44 2.17
N ASP A 66 -16.36 7.69 1.27
CA ASP A 66 -16.14 8.04 -0.14
C ASP A 66 -14.78 8.61 -0.57
N ASN A 67 -13.69 8.28 0.12
CA ASN A 67 -12.39 8.44 -0.52
C ASN A 67 -12.30 7.48 -1.70
N GLY A 68 -11.96 7.99 -2.86
CA GLY A 68 -11.86 7.14 -4.02
C GLY A 68 -11.40 7.88 -5.26
N ILE A 69 -11.35 7.17 -6.35
CA ILE A 69 -11.03 7.69 -7.67
C ILE A 69 -12.00 7.14 -8.70
N THR A 70 -12.47 7.97 -9.57
CA THR A 70 -13.23 7.56 -10.77
C THR A 70 -12.33 7.67 -11.98
N LEU A 71 -12.22 6.58 -12.73
CA LEU A 71 -11.44 6.45 -13.94
C LEU A 71 -12.38 6.25 -15.12
N ARG A 72 -12.17 7.01 -16.19
CA ARG A 72 -12.94 6.89 -17.42
C ARG A 72 -12.04 6.51 -18.59
N PHE A 73 -12.42 5.46 -19.28
CA PHE A 73 -11.67 4.92 -20.41
C PHE A 73 -12.54 4.87 -21.67
N TYR A 74 -11.98 5.27 -22.81
CA TYR A 74 -12.46 4.78 -24.09
C TYR A 74 -11.78 3.46 -24.43
N VAL A 75 -12.58 2.42 -24.60
CA VAL A 75 -12.10 1.08 -24.95
C VAL A 75 -12.54 0.74 -26.36
N GLY A 76 -11.57 0.55 -27.23
CA GLY A 76 -11.82 0.32 -28.65
C GLY A 76 -11.51 -1.09 -29.13
N GLY A 77 -11.78 -1.33 -30.41
CA GLY A 77 -11.42 -2.55 -31.11
C GLY A 77 -11.61 -2.40 -32.62
N THR A 78 -11.06 -3.31 -33.41
CA THR A 78 -11.24 -3.35 -34.89
C THR A 78 -12.65 -3.76 -35.28
N THR A 79 -13.36 -4.43 -34.38
CA THR A 79 -14.74 -4.83 -34.51
C THR A 79 -15.47 -4.60 -33.19
N LYS A 80 -16.81 -4.58 -33.22
CA LYS A 80 -17.61 -4.50 -31.99
C LYS A 80 -17.32 -5.65 -31.04
N GLN A 81 -17.12 -6.85 -31.56
CA GLN A 81 -16.78 -8.03 -30.76
C GLN A 81 -15.40 -7.87 -30.10
N GLN A 82 -14.41 -7.36 -30.82
CA GLN A 82 -13.09 -7.11 -30.27
C GLN A 82 -13.14 -6.05 -29.16
N ALA A 83 -13.87 -4.96 -29.37
CA ALA A 83 -14.07 -3.94 -28.33
C ALA A 83 -14.75 -4.52 -27.08
N GLN A 84 -15.71 -5.44 -27.24
CA GLN A 84 -16.34 -6.16 -26.11
C GLN A 84 -15.34 -7.04 -25.35
N ILE A 85 -14.46 -7.74 -26.06
CA ILE A 85 -13.41 -8.55 -25.45
C ILE A 85 -12.48 -7.64 -24.65
N ASN A 86 -12.04 -6.54 -25.22
CA ASN A 86 -11.10 -5.60 -24.60
C ASN A 86 -11.69 -4.99 -23.32
N TYR A 87 -12.92 -4.50 -23.32
CA TYR A 87 -13.50 -3.96 -22.10
C TYR A 87 -13.74 -5.03 -21.02
N ASN A 88 -14.09 -6.26 -21.41
CA ASN A 88 -14.22 -7.35 -20.44
C ASN A 88 -12.88 -7.71 -19.79
N LEU A 89 -11.78 -7.66 -20.53
CA LEU A 89 -10.45 -7.87 -20.00
C LEU A 89 -10.08 -6.75 -19.02
N LEU A 90 -10.36 -5.49 -19.36
CA LEU A 90 -10.17 -4.35 -18.47
C LEU A 90 -10.98 -4.49 -17.18
N ILE A 91 -12.28 -4.85 -17.28
CA ILE A 91 -13.15 -5.02 -16.11
C ILE A 91 -12.63 -6.13 -15.20
N ARG A 92 -12.07 -7.21 -15.73
CA ARG A 92 -11.48 -8.28 -14.92
C ARG A 92 -10.31 -7.81 -14.06
N GLU A 93 -9.54 -6.83 -14.52
CA GLU A 93 -8.48 -6.26 -13.68
C GLU A 93 -9.07 -5.45 -12.50
N PHE A 94 -10.21 -4.79 -12.70
CA PHE A 94 -10.93 -4.10 -11.63
C PHE A 94 -11.70 -5.04 -10.68
N GLN A 95 -11.87 -6.31 -11.01
CA GLN A 95 -12.55 -7.29 -10.16
C GLN A 95 -11.61 -8.03 -9.19
N LYS A 96 -10.34 -7.65 -9.12
CA LYS A 96 -9.40 -8.19 -8.12
C LYS A 96 -9.73 -7.65 -6.72
N ASP A 97 -9.35 -8.40 -5.69
CA ASP A 97 -9.60 -8.05 -4.29
C ASP A 97 -8.92 -6.73 -3.90
N ILE A 98 -7.73 -6.50 -4.42
CA ILE A 98 -6.98 -5.24 -4.28
C ILE A 98 -6.60 -4.77 -5.67
N ILE A 99 -6.82 -3.49 -5.91
CA ILE A 99 -6.55 -2.84 -7.19
C ILE A 99 -5.52 -1.75 -6.95
N THR A 100 -4.46 -1.79 -7.74
CA THR A 100 -3.41 -0.77 -7.76
C THR A 100 -3.50 0.01 -9.06
N ILE A 101 -3.58 1.34 -8.98
CA ILE A 101 -3.61 2.24 -10.12
C ILE A 101 -2.43 3.19 -10.03
N VAL A 102 -1.65 3.24 -11.10
CA VAL A 102 -0.58 4.21 -11.30
C VAL A 102 -0.88 5.01 -12.55
N ILE A 103 -0.87 6.34 -12.45
CA ILE A 103 -1.07 7.25 -13.56
C ILE A 103 0.26 7.99 -13.78
N SER A 104 0.79 7.95 -14.99
CA SER A 104 2.18 8.35 -15.30
C SER A 104 2.46 9.86 -15.09
N ASP A 105 1.43 10.68 -15.01
CA ASP A 105 1.55 12.11 -14.70
C ASP A 105 1.58 12.41 -13.19
N THR A 106 1.42 11.37 -12.36
CA THR A 106 1.39 11.50 -10.90
C THR A 106 2.52 10.70 -10.23
N GLU A 107 2.98 11.18 -9.09
CA GLU A 107 3.92 10.45 -8.23
C GLU A 107 3.21 9.47 -7.30
N PHE A 108 1.87 9.44 -7.33
CA PHE A 108 1.07 8.65 -6.43
C PHE A 108 0.59 7.35 -7.08
N GLU A 109 0.52 6.33 -6.24
CA GLU A 109 -0.21 5.11 -6.49
C GLU A 109 -1.55 5.14 -5.74
N TYR A 110 -2.62 4.74 -6.40
CA TYR A 110 -3.94 4.58 -5.78
C TYR A 110 -4.16 3.10 -5.50
N VAL A 111 -4.45 2.76 -4.24
CA VAL A 111 -4.68 1.38 -3.82
C VAL A 111 -6.07 1.27 -3.21
N GLY A 112 -6.88 0.35 -3.70
CA GLY A 112 -8.25 0.25 -3.26
C GLY A 112 -9.00 -0.97 -3.78
N ILE A 113 -10.32 -0.87 -3.69
CA ILE A 113 -11.27 -1.88 -4.16
C ILE A 113 -12.29 -1.27 -5.09
N LEU A 114 -12.84 -2.07 -5.98
CA LEU A 114 -13.89 -1.62 -6.90
C LEU A 114 -15.18 -1.30 -6.12
N LYS A 115 -15.71 -0.08 -6.33
CA LYS A 115 -17.04 0.32 -5.84
C LYS A 115 -18.10 0.07 -6.90
N SER A 116 -17.82 0.48 -8.14
CA SER A 116 -18.74 0.29 -9.26
C SER A 116 -18.00 0.35 -10.59
N VAL A 117 -18.56 -0.33 -11.60
CA VAL A 117 -18.14 -0.18 -13.00
C VAL A 117 -19.37 -0.05 -13.88
N ASN A 118 -19.34 0.94 -14.79
CA ASN A 118 -20.37 1.19 -15.77
C ASN A 118 -19.77 1.10 -17.17
N VAL A 119 -20.51 0.47 -18.10
CA VAL A 119 -20.12 0.38 -19.50
C VAL A 119 -21.21 0.97 -20.35
N THR A 120 -20.87 1.94 -21.18
CA THR A 120 -21.79 2.64 -22.07
C THR A 120 -21.34 2.48 -23.52
N ASP A 121 -22.24 2.03 -24.39
CA ASP A 121 -22.02 2.04 -25.85
C ASP A 121 -22.05 3.49 -26.32
N THR A 122 -20.94 4.00 -26.80
CA THR A 122 -20.80 5.40 -27.22
C THR A 122 -21.55 5.69 -28.53
N LYS A 123 -22.08 4.66 -29.21
CA LYS A 123 -22.61 4.72 -30.59
C LYS A 123 -21.60 5.20 -31.64
N VAL A 124 -20.37 5.46 -31.21
CA VAL A 124 -19.21 5.64 -32.08
C VAL A 124 -18.70 4.25 -32.43
N GLN A 125 -18.39 4.02 -33.68
CA GLN A 125 -18.06 2.73 -34.21
C GLN A 125 -16.93 2.06 -33.38
N PHE A 126 -17.27 0.92 -32.76
CA PHE A 126 -16.35 0.04 -32.03
C PHE A 126 -15.71 0.61 -30.76
N TYR A 127 -16.35 1.60 -30.10
CA TYR A 127 -15.89 2.13 -28.81
C TYR A 127 -16.95 2.01 -27.72
N TYR A 128 -16.46 1.72 -26.51
CA TYR A 128 -17.24 1.75 -25.27
C TYR A 128 -16.61 2.75 -24.30
N LEU A 129 -17.44 3.47 -23.56
CA LEU A 129 -17.01 4.22 -22.40
C LEU A 129 -17.09 3.31 -21.19
N VAL A 130 -15.98 3.07 -20.52
CA VAL A 130 -15.89 2.32 -19.27
C VAL A 130 -15.57 3.32 -18.16
N GLU A 131 -16.45 3.40 -17.17
CA GLU A 131 -16.27 4.21 -15.98
C GLU A 131 -16.12 3.27 -14.78
N ALA A 132 -14.97 3.32 -14.11
CA ALA A 132 -14.67 2.55 -12.91
C ALA A 132 -14.48 3.49 -11.73
N THR A 133 -15.26 3.29 -10.66
CA THR A 133 -15.11 4.02 -9.40
C THR A 133 -14.55 3.08 -8.34
N LEU A 134 -13.45 3.49 -7.71
CA LEU A 134 -12.81 2.75 -6.64
C LEU A 134 -12.93 3.51 -5.32
N VAL A 135 -13.06 2.77 -4.23
CA VAL A 135 -12.72 3.28 -2.89
C VAL A 135 -11.23 3.05 -2.73
N ALA A 136 -10.45 4.11 -2.61
CA ALA A 136 -9.00 4.03 -2.67
C ALA A 136 -8.33 5.03 -1.73
N ILE A 137 -7.08 4.75 -1.39
CA ILE A 137 -6.15 5.68 -0.75
C ILE A 137 -5.03 6.01 -1.74
N LYS A 138 -4.46 7.20 -1.61
CA LYS A 138 -3.20 7.56 -2.26
C LYS A 138 -2.03 7.09 -1.42
N ARG A 139 -1.01 6.54 -2.03
CA ARG A 139 0.28 6.33 -1.40
C ARG A 139 1.43 6.82 -2.27
N LEU A 140 2.48 7.31 -1.66
CA LEU A 140 3.77 7.49 -2.33
C LEU A 140 4.48 6.14 -2.43
N PRO A 141 5.50 6.04 -3.29
CA PRO A 141 6.38 4.89 -3.32
C PRO A 141 6.91 4.53 -1.94
N ALA A 142 7.24 3.27 -1.75
CA ALA A 142 7.80 2.81 -0.49
C ALA A 142 9.05 3.60 -0.11
N LYS A 143 9.13 3.99 1.17
CA LYS A 143 10.33 4.55 1.76
C LYS A 143 11.06 3.43 2.49
N PHE A 144 12.34 3.26 2.17
CA PHE A 144 13.22 2.30 2.80
C PHE A 144 14.27 3.03 3.62
N LEU A 145 14.56 2.50 4.80
CA LEU A 145 15.69 2.92 5.64
C LEU A 145 16.42 1.65 6.05
N GLN A 146 17.69 1.56 5.69
CA GLN A 146 18.56 0.45 6.04
C GLN A 146 19.65 0.93 6.99
N PHE A 147 19.87 0.18 8.05
CA PHE A 147 20.84 0.42 9.09
C PHE A 147 21.72 -0.82 9.20
N ASP A 148 22.93 -0.78 8.64
CA ASP A 148 23.89 -1.89 8.66
C ASP A 148 24.50 -2.11 10.05
N GLU A 149 24.41 -1.12 10.93
CA GLU A 149 24.77 -1.16 12.35
C GLU A 149 23.64 -0.48 13.12
N TRP A 150 22.97 -1.22 13.99
CA TRP A 150 21.84 -0.71 14.78
C TRP A 150 22.30 -0.18 16.14
N ASP A 151 21.92 1.06 16.47
CA ASP A 151 22.17 1.63 17.81
C ASP A 151 21.05 1.29 18.78
N GLU A 152 21.19 0.21 19.54
CA GLU A 152 20.21 -0.24 20.52
C GLU A 152 19.95 0.77 21.65
N ASN A 153 20.92 1.64 21.97
CA ASN A 153 20.79 2.59 23.07
C ASN A 153 19.97 3.81 22.69
N ASN A 154 20.13 4.29 21.47
CA ASN A 154 19.49 5.52 21.02
C ASN A 154 18.26 5.22 20.14
N GLY A 155 18.27 4.10 19.40
CA GLY A 155 17.27 3.83 18.37
C GLY A 155 17.34 4.86 17.25
N GLU A 156 16.31 4.85 16.36
CA GLU A 156 16.27 5.70 15.17
C GLU A 156 14.96 6.47 15.07
N GLU A 157 15.01 7.66 14.47
CA GLU A 157 13.85 8.50 14.23
C GLU A 157 13.40 8.36 12.77
N ILE A 158 12.11 8.09 12.58
CA ILE A 158 11.50 7.98 11.26
C ILE A 158 10.41 9.03 11.11
N ASP A 159 10.32 9.61 9.92
CA ASP A 159 9.26 10.53 9.54
C ASP A 159 8.24 9.86 8.62
N ASN A 160 6.99 9.83 9.06
CA ASN A 160 5.85 9.52 8.20
C ASN A 160 5.32 10.82 7.61
N ALA A 161 5.76 11.13 6.39
CA ALA A 161 5.32 12.33 5.66
C ALA A 161 3.86 12.26 5.19
N GLY A 162 3.17 11.13 5.38
CA GLY A 162 1.76 10.96 5.06
C GLY A 162 0.86 11.74 6.02
N ILE A 163 -0.43 11.78 5.71
CA ILE A 163 -1.46 12.39 6.58
C ILE A 163 -2.32 11.35 7.30
N ILE A 164 -2.01 10.08 7.09
CA ILE A 164 -2.67 8.94 7.72
C ILE A 164 -1.60 8.04 8.33
N GLU A 165 -1.95 7.34 9.42
CA GLU A 165 -1.09 6.28 9.97
C GLU A 165 -0.82 5.22 8.91
N SER A 166 0.43 4.79 8.81
CA SER A 166 0.89 3.79 7.85
C SER A 166 1.32 2.52 8.57
N GLY A 167 1.13 1.36 7.95
CA GLY A 167 1.81 0.15 8.36
C GLY A 167 3.32 0.33 8.32
N LEU A 168 4.02 -0.43 9.15
CA LEU A 168 5.48 -0.47 9.19
C LEU A 168 5.92 -1.92 9.06
N MET A 169 6.79 -2.19 8.09
CA MET A 169 7.54 -3.44 8.06
C MET A 169 8.90 -3.19 8.72
N ILE A 170 9.25 -4.07 9.64
CA ILE A 170 10.53 -4.09 10.35
C ILE A 170 11.17 -5.43 10.04
N ALA A 171 12.27 -5.40 9.31
CA ALA A 171 13.08 -6.57 9.01
C ALA A 171 14.39 -6.48 9.83
N ILE A 172 14.69 -7.52 10.57
CA ILE A 172 15.76 -7.56 11.55
C ILE A 172 16.67 -8.75 11.22
N LYS A 173 17.97 -8.47 11.14
CA LYS A 173 19.02 -9.48 11.22
C LYS A 173 19.65 -9.37 12.61
N ASN A 174 19.60 -10.44 13.38
CA ASN A 174 20.21 -10.50 14.69
C ASN A 174 21.55 -11.26 14.67
N ASP A 175 22.36 -11.04 15.67
CA ASP A 175 23.67 -11.67 15.85
C ASP A 175 23.63 -13.03 16.58
N LEU A 176 22.42 -13.53 16.87
CA LEU A 176 22.15 -14.79 17.57
C LEU A 176 22.69 -14.83 19.02
N THR A 177 22.92 -13.67 19.63
CA THR A 177 23.43 -13.61 21.02
C THR A 177 22.35 -13.41 22.07
N SER A 178 21.17 -12.96 21.66
CA SER A 178 20.04 -12.68 22.54
C SER A 178 18.85 -13.62 22.28
N GLU A 179 18.30 -14.18 23.36
CA GLU A 179 17.08 -15.01 23.30
C GLU A 179 15.81 -14.19 23.04
N GLU A 180 15.86 -12.86 23.22
CA GLU A 180 14.71 -11.97 23.07
C GLU A 180 15.05 -10.75 22.26
N ILE A 181 14.14 -10.37 21.34
CA ILE A 181 14.16 -9.10 20.62
C ILE A 181 12.95 -8.30 21.09
N GLU A 182 13.19 -7.08 21.56
CA GLU A 182 12.14 -6.12 21.93
C GLU A 182 12.07 -4.99 20.91
N VAL A 183 10.85 -4.65 20.46
CA VAL A 183 10.58 -3.53 19.56
C VAL A 183 9.64 -2.55 20.24
N GLY A 184 10.02 -1.28 20.28
CA GLY A 184 9.23 -0.17 20.81
C GLY A 184 9.09 0.98 19.81
N LEU A 185 7.88 1.53 19.66
CA LEU A 185 7.62 2.77 18.92
C LEU A 185 7.17 3.84 19.89
N TYR A 186 7.77 5.03 19.78
CA TYR A 186 7.59 6.14 20.71
C TYR A 186 7.21 7.43 19.96
N ASP A 187 6.35 8.24 20.55
CA ASP A 187 6.22 9.63 20.15
C ASP A 187 7.52 10.38 20.53
N ILE A 188 7.99 11.31 19.69
CA ILE A 188 9.22 12.07 19.96
C ILE A 188 9.12 12.78 21.30
N GLY A 189 10.17 12.61 22.10
CA GLY A 189 10.24 13.15 23.47
C GLY A 189 9.45 12.38 24.52
N SER A 190 8.78 11.29 24.16
CA SER A 190 8.12 10.39 25.10
C SER A 190 9.07 9.27 25.56
N ASN A 191 9.00 8.94 26.85
CA ASN A 191 9.67 7.74 27.38
C ASN A 191 8.73 6.53 27.44
N THR A 192 7.46 6.71 27.07
CA THR A 192 6.48 5.62 27.08
C THR A 192 6.15 5.24 25.64
N PRO A 193 6.38 3.98 25.23
CA PRO A 193 6.04 3.52 23.89
C PRO A 193 4.53 3.52 23.70
N TYR A 194 4.10 3.89 22.51
CA TYR A 194 2.70 3.69 22.11
C TYR A 194 2.47 2.30 21.48
N TYR A 195 3.54 1.62 21.12
CA TYR A 195 3.53 0.25 20.62
C TYR A 195 4.73 -0.50 21.19
N THR A 196 4.52 -1.75 21.59
CA THR A 196 5.57 -2.68 22.01
C THR A 196 5.27 -4.08 21.51
N MET A 197 6.32 -4.81 21.19
CA MET A 197 6.27 -6.25 20.97
C MET A 197 7.57 -6.89 21.39
N SER A 198 7.54 -8.21 21.66
CA SER A 198 8.74 -8.99 21.83
C SER A 198 8.68 -10.31 21.05
N ILE A 199 9.84 -10.81 20.64
CA ILE A 199 10.07 -12.09 20.02
C ILE A 199 10.98 -12.87 20.94
N THR A 200 10.52 -14.05 21.39
CA THR A 200 11.31 -14.98 22.23
C THR A 200 11.93 -16.08 21.36
N ASN A 201 12.98 -16.74 21.86
CA ASN A 201 13.80 -17.71 21.10
C ASN A 201 14.31 -17.09 19.79
N ALA A 202 14.76 -15.84 19.88
CA ALA A 202 15.23 -15.07 18.72
C ALA A 202 16.58 -15.61 18.20
N ASP A 203 17.39 -16.18 19.07
CA ASP A 203 18.68 -16.81 18.79
C ASP A 203 18.62 -18.07 17.92
N ASP A 204 17.44 -18.66 17.77
CA ASP A 204 17.22 -19.82 16.86
C ASP A 204 17.25 -19.43 15.38
N TYR A 205 17.04 -18.15 15.05
CA TYR A 205 16.87 -17.65 13.66
C TYR A 205 17.57 -16.31 13.45
N ALA A 206 18.36 -16.20 12.37
CA ALA A 206 19.12 -14.99 12.08
C ALA A 206 18.26 -13.85 11.52
N TYR A 207 17.09 -14.14 10.96
CA TYR A 207 16.25 -13.15 10.29
C TYR A 207 14.83 -13.17 10.81
N HIS A 208 14.32 -11.99 11.18
CA HIS A 208 12.95 -11.79 11.63
C HIS A 208 12.28 -10.68 10.82
N VAL A 209 11.01 -10.86 10.46
CA VAL A 209 10.22 -9.85 9.75
C VAL A 209 8.91 -9.63 10.48
N ILE A 210 8.65 -8.39 10.83
CA ILE A 210 7.40 -7.92 11.42
C ILE A 210 6.73 -7.08 10.35
N ASP A 211 5.70 -7.62 9.72
CA ASP A 211 5.02 -7.00 8.59
C ASP A 211 3.68 -6.41 9.03
N GLY A 212 3.72 -5.10 9.31
CA GLY A 212 2.53 -4.35 9.70
C GLY A 212 1.54 -4.09 8.56
N PHE A 213 1.90 -4.37 7.30
CA PHE A 213 0.98 -4.25 6.17
C PHE A 213 0.10 -5.48 6.03
N ASN A 214 0.70 -6.67 6.13
CA ASN A 214 0.03 -7.95 5.92
C ASN A 214 -0.34 -8.65 7.22
N GLY A 215 -0.01 -8.07 8.37
CA GLY A 215 -0.35 -8.63 9.68
C GLY A 215 0.34 -9.98 9.94
N ARG A 216 1.65 -10.07 9.72
CA ARG A 216 2.42 -11.31 9.90
C ARG A 216 3.74 -11.08 10.61
N VAL A 217 4.20 -12.10 11.33
CA VAL A 217 5.55 -12.16 11.91
C VAL A 217 6.21 -13.41 11.40
N LEU A 218 7.38 -13.25 10.79
CA LEU A 218 8.10 -14.33 10.12
C LEU A 218 9.52 -14.47 10.69
N ARG A 219 10.11 -15.67 10.53
CA ARG A 219 11.48 -15.97 10.90
C ARG A 219 12.15 -16.86 9.86
N GLY A 220 13.43 -16.67 9.65
CA GLY A 220 14.22 -17.41 8.68
C GLY A 220 15.68 -17.56 9.06
N THR A 221 16.38 -18.49 8.42
CA THR A 221 17.82 -18.74 8.65
C THR A 221 18.71 -18.21 7.54
N ILE A 222 18.13 -17.87 6.40
CA ILE A 222 18.82 -17.30 5.22
C ILE A 222 18.14 -16.00 4.81
N PRO A 223 18.86 -15.05 4.20
CA PRO A 223 18.24 -13.81 3.73
C PRO A 223 17.27 -14.09 2.57
N GLU A 224 16.06 -13.54 2.66
CA GLU A 224 15.04 -13.57 1.60
C GLU A 224 14.29 -12.24 1.55
N GLY A 225 13.58 -12.00 0.45
CA GLY A 225 12.76 -10.82 0.29
C GLY A 225 13.55 -9.53 0.49
N ILE A 226 13.05 -8.65 1.35
CA ILE A 226 13.61 -7.32 1.61
C ILE A 226 15.11 -7.31 1.99
N PHE A 227 15.66 -8.42 2.51
CA PHE A 227 17.09 -8.53 2.81
C PHE A 227 17.96 -8.71 1.56
N LEU A 228 17.37 -9.07 0.42
CA LEU A 228 18.03 -9.22 -0.89
C LEU A 228 17.69 -8.08 -1.82
N ASP A 229 16.42 -7.68 -1.87
CA ASP A 229 15.90 -6.56 -2.64
C ASP A 229 14.86 -5.81 -1.81
N PRO A 230 15.04 -4.51 -1.53
CA PRO A 230 14.08 -3.71 -0.78
C PRO A 230 12.63 -3.74 -1.33
N ASN A 231 12.46 -4.03 -2.62
CA ASN A 231 11.13 -4.11 -3.24
C ASN A 231 10.50 -5.50 -3.14
N ASP A 232 11.25 -6.52 -2.74
CA ASP A 232 10.76 -7.87 -2.62
C ASP A 232 10.11 -8.09 -1.23
N GLU A 233 8.91 -8.65 -1.22
CA GLU A 233 8.15 -9.01 -0.02
C GLU A 233 7.88 -10.53 0.04
N GLU A 234 8.50 -11.31 -0.84
CA GLU A 234 8.38 -12.76 -0.86
C GLU A 234 9.38 -13.40 0.12
N PHE A 235 8.84 -14.21 1.02
CA PHE A 235 9.57 -14.94 2.06
C PHE A 235 9.17 -16.42 1.98
N SER A 236 9.60 -17.10 0.90
CA SER A 236 9.11 -18.43 0.54
C SER A 236 9.49 -19.52 1.52
N THR A 237 10.63 -19.40 2.19
CA THR A 237 11.12 -20.38 3.17
C THR A 237 10.89 -19.97 4.63
N TYR A 238 10.48 -18.71 4.86
CA TYR A 238 10.27 -18.21 6.22
C TYR A 238 9.04 -18.84 6.86
N GLN A 239 9.15 -19.05 8.16
CA GLN A 239 8.10 -19.64 8.98
C GLN A 239 7.36 -18.56 9.77
N ASN A 240 6.08 -18.81 10.04
CA ASN A 240 5.31 -17.98 10.96
C ASN A 240 5.87 -18.07 12.37
N ASN A 241 6.06 -16.93 13.03
CA ASN A 241 6.66 -16.81 14.36
C ASN A 241 5.68 -16.36 15.46
N PHE A 242 4.38 -16.36 15.22
CA PHE A 242 3.40 -15.93 16.22
C PHE A 242 3.49 -16.68 17.55
N ALA A 243 3.89 -17.96 17.54
CA ALA A 243 4.01 -18.74 18.77
C ALA A 243 5.07 -18.19 19.75
N ASN A 244 6.08 -17.49 19.23
CA ASN A 244 7.18 -16.89 19.99
C ASN A 244 7.08 -15.36 20.04
N THR A 245 5.93 -14.79 19.74
CA THR A 245 5.75 -13.34 19.64
C THR A 245 4.66 -12.88 20.61
N VAL A 246 4.96 -11.85 21.37
CA VAL A 246 4.00 -11.14 22.21
C VAL A 246 3.72 -9.79 21.55
N LEU A 247 2.53 -9.64 20.98
CA LEU A 247 2.06 -8.39 20.41
C LEU A 247 0.56 -8.21 20.66
N TYR A 248 0.11 -6.96 20.73
CA TYR A 248 -1.31 -6.63 20.85
C TYR A 248 -1.91 -6.14 19.54
N ASP A 249 -1.07 -5.58 18.65
CA ASP A 249 -1.42 -5.09 17.32
C ASP A 249 -0.14 -5.12 16.46
N PHE A 250 -0.26 -4.84 15.18
CA PHE A 250 0.89 -4.71 14.27
C PHE A 250 1.45 -3.30 14.27
N PRO A 251 2.78 -3.13 14.01
CA PRO A 251 3.42 -1.82 14.07
C PRO A 251 2.84 -0.88 13.01
N ARG A 252 2.54 0.34 13.46
CA ARG A 252 2.08 1.44 12.61
C ARG A 252 2.83 2.71 12.95
N LEU A 253 3.24 3.43 11.92
CA LEU A 253 3.80 4.76 12.07
C LEU A 253 2.67 5.77 12.17
N LYS A 254 2.65 6.53 13.26
CA LYS A 254 1.83 7.73 13.36
C LYS A 254 2.28 8.79 12.34
N VAL A 255 1.40 9.75 12.07
CA VAL A 255 1.75 10.93 11.26
C VAL A 255 2.83 11.74 11.97
N GLY A 256 3.85 12.16 11.21
CA GLY A 256 5.01 12.88 11.72
C GLY A 256 6.10 11.93 12.21
N GLN A 257 6.89 12.39 13.17
CA GLN A 257 8.10 11.69 13.61
C GLN A 257 7.79 10.64 14.68
N THR A 258 8.37 9.46 14.50
CA THR A 258 8.33 8.34 15.44
C THR A 258 9.75 7.88 15.74
N LYS A 259 10.07 7.66 17.01
CA LYS A 259 11.30 6.99 17.41
C LYS A 259 11.07 5.49 17.48
N ILE A 260 11.96 4.71 16.86
CA ILE A 260 11.99 3.24 16.91
C ILE A 260 13.15 2.82 17.79
N SER A 261 12.91 1.90 18.70
CA SER A 261 13.91 1.22 19.49
C SER A 261 13.79 -0.29 19.26
N ILE A 262 14.90 -0.95 18.97
CA ILE A 262 14.99 -2.40 18.84
C ILE A 262 16.19 -2.85 19.67
N ILE A 263 15.96 -3.80 20.57
CA ILE A 263 16.95 -4.29 21.53
C ILE A 263 17.01 -5.81 21.40
N GLY A 264 18.20 -6.40 21.43
CA GLY A 264 18.35 -7.87 21.44
C GLY A 264 19.44 -8.42 20.51
N GLY A 265 20.62 -7.75 20.47
CA GLY A 265 21.75 -8.22 19.66
C GLY A 265 21.48 -8.06 18.17
N ILE A 266 21.31 -6.84 17.71
CA ILE A 266 20.87 -6.50 16.37
C ILE A 266 22.04 -6.13 15.47
N ASP A 267 22.23 -6.86 14.37
CA ASP A 267 23.23 -6.57 13.35
C ASP A 267 22.72 -5.51 12.36
N GLU A 268 21.55 -5.77 11.77
CA GLU A 268 21.00 -4.96 10.68
C GLU A 268 19.49 -4.78 10.84
N VAL A 269 19.00 -3.61 10.50
CA VAL A 269 17.56 -3.30 10.46
C VAL A 269 17.21 -2.68 9.12
N ILE A 270 16.14 -3.18 8.49
CA ILE A 270 15.53 -2.56 7.33
C ILE A 270 14.10 -2.20 7.68
N LEU A 271 13.76 -0.93 7.48
CA LEU A 271 12.42 -0.40 7.73
C LEU A 271 11.78 -0.03 6.39
N LYS A 272 10.53 -0.45 6.20
CA LYS A 272 9.74 -0.12 5.01
C LYS A 272 8.41 0.48 5.41
N THR A 273 8.07 1.61 4.83
CA THR A 273 6.78 2.28 5.02
C THR A 273 6.30 2.94 3.74
N TYR A 274 5.00 3.19 3.67
CA TYR A 274 4.37 3.93 2.58
C TYR A 274 3.70 5.17 3.17
N PRO A 275 4.12 6.39 2.82
CA PRO A 275 3.37 7.59 3.18
C PRO A 275 1.97 7.55 2.55
N LEU A 276 0.94 7.58 3.38
CA LEU A 276 -0.46 7.46 2.96
C LEU A 276 -1.16 8.81 2.97
N PHE A 277 -1.99 9.04 1.95
CA PHE A 277 -2.78 10.25 1.78
C PHE A 277 -4.24 9.92 1.48
N LEU A 278 -5.13 10.84 1.80
CA LEU A 278 -6.50 10.78 1.31
C LEU A 278 -6.54 11.15 -0.17
N VAL A 279 -7.43 10.54 -0.92
CA VAL A 279 -7.62 10.82 -2.36
C VAL A 279 -8.34 12.16 -2.54
#